data_f33fa404af7169313f0de06a84f5366c
#
_entry.id   f33fa404af7169313f0de06a84f5366c
#
_cell.length_a   1.000
_cell.length_b   1.000
_cell.length_c   1.000
_cell.angle_alpha   90.00
_cell.angle_beta   90.00
_cell.angle_gamma   90.00
#
_symmetry.space_group_name_H-M   'P 1'
#
loop_
_entity.id
_entity.type
_entity.pdbx_description
1 polymer ?
#
loop_
_entity_poly.entity_id
_entity_poly.type
_entity_poly.pdbx_seq_one_letter_code
_entity_poly.pdbx_strand_id
1 'polypeptide(L)'
;SRNYFKDIGLDYMYVDDGNNVHKVINALNKVKDIDHPIVVHIHTIKGKGYNLAEENKEQWHWTNPFNKETGNPIISSGNNENYNNITSKYLLEKTKKDKRVIVITPAMPRSAGLKKEIREEMGKQYSDVGIAEEQAIGMASGIAKNCGKPVVISNATFFQRAYDQMSQDVALNDNPITVIMNSSSIYRVTDATHLGIYIKSAFSTIPNVRILAPTNKDEYIKMLDFSIDKSKHPTVILMPMNGVIDDGRKADLDYSEIKFKVEQKGEKVAIIALGDFYQRGEKIAKQIENELKFKPTLINPRFASDIDVDLLNSLKENHKIIVTLEDGILVGGLGEQIASFYGKDNMKVLNYGLEKTFYEKYEPEELLDTLGISGKKIIEELKNVIMGKRWN
;
A
#
# COMPACT_ATOMS: atom_id res chain seq x y z
N SER A 1 12.61 -19.21 -39.46
CA SER A 1 13.32 -18.63 -38.31
C SER A 1 12.87 -19.32 -37.03
N ARG A 2 13.77 -19.64 -36.13
CA ARG A 2 13.44 -20.13 -34.77
C ARG A 2 12.54 -19.13 -34.06
N ASN A 3 11.52 -19.65 -33.36
CA ASN A 3 10.57 -18.87 -32.65
C ASN A 3 10.22 -19.62 -31.34
N TYR A 4 10.31 -18.95 -30.20
CA TYR A 4 10.06 -19.54 -28.89
C TYR A 4 8.78 -20.40 -28.85
N PHE A 5 7.67 -19.87 -29.36
CA PHE A 5 6.39 -20.59 -29.33
C PHE A 5 6.40 -21.89 -30.19
N LYS A 6 7.06 -21.84 -31.31
CA LYS A 6 7.25 -23.09 -32.15
C LYS A 6 8.19 -24.07 -31.47
N ASP A 7 9.22 -23.57 -30.79
CA ASP A 7 10.21 -24.41 -30.10
C ASP A 7 9.59 -25.19 -28.93
N ILE A 8 8.51 -24.65 -28.31
CA ILE A 8 7.73 -25.35 -27.28
C ILE A 8 6.53 -26.12 -27.82
N GLY A 9 6.41 -26.28 -29.13
CA GLY A 9 5.40 -27.14 -29.78
C GLY A 9 4.07 -26.47 -30.08
N LEU A 10 3.99 -25.15 -30.08
CA LEU A 10 2.77 -24.40 -30.44
C LEU A 10 2.83 -23.95 -31.90
N ASP A 11 1.69 -23.98 -32.58
CA ASP A 11 1.55 -23.29 -33.86
C ASP A 11 1.60 -21.76 -33.63
N TYR A 12 2.06 -21.06 -34.66
CA TYR A 12 2.33 -19.63 -34.56
C TYR A 12 2.02 -18.87 -35.83
N MET A 13 1.27 -17.79 -35.69
CA MET A 13 0.96 -16.83 -36.73
C MET A 13 1.36 -15.41 -36.30
N TYR A 14 2.06 -14.67 -37.16
CA TYR A 14 2.44 -13.29 -36.91
C TYR A 14 1.60 -12.32 -37.74
N VAL A 15 1.11 -11.25 -37.09
CA VAL A 15 0.39 -10.15 -37.72
C VAL A 15 1.24 -8.87 -37.52
N ASP A 16 1.83 -8.42 -38.62
CA ASP A 16 2.81 -7.30 -38.63
C ASP A 16 2.24 -5.91 -38.34
N ASP A 17 0.94 -5.73 -38.62
CA ASP A 17 0.23 -4.45 -38.45
C ASP A 17 -1.08 -4.68 -37.67
N GLY A 18 -0.94 -4.88 -36.39
CA GLY A 18 -2.06 -5.16 -35.47
C GLY A 18 -2.92 -3.95 -35.12
N ASN A 19 -2.51 -2.74 -35.54
CA ASN A 19 -3.38 -1.55 -35.46
C ASN A 19 -4.36 -1.48 -36.65
N ASN A 20 -4.20 -2.33 -37.66
CA ASN A 20 -5.11 -2.48 -38.79
C ASN A 20 -6.14 -3.59 -38.49
N VAL A 21 -7.37 -3.18 -38.18
CA VAL A 21 -8.45 -4.10 -37.81
C VAL A 21 -8.73 -5.17 -38.87
N HIS A 22 -8.61 -4.83 -40.15
CA HIS A 22 -8.84 -5.80 -41.26
C HIS A 22 -7.77 -6.89 -41.26
N LYS A 23 -6.50 -6.55 -41.00
CA LYS A 23 -5.43 -7.57 -40.90
C LYS A 23 -5.67 -8.50 -39.71
N VAL A 24 -6.12 -7.96 -38.57
CA VAL A 24 -6.46 -8.75 -37.38
C VAL A 24 -7.64 -9.68 -37.66
N ILE A 25 -8.73 -9.17 -38.25
CA ILE A 25 -9.89 -10.00 -38.64
C ILE A 25 -9.48 -11.11 -39.57
N ASN A 26 -8.67 -10.81 -40.60
CA ASN A 26 -8.19 -11.81 -41.54
C ASN A 26 -7.33 -12.88 -40.86
N ALA A 27 -6.50 -12.53 -39.93
CA ALA A 27 -5.72 -13.45 -39.14
C ALA A 27 -6.60 -14.37 -38.28
N LEU A 28 -7.55 -13.79 -37.55
CA LEU A 28 -8.48 -14.54 -36.70
C LEU A 28 -9.37 -15.50 -37.54
N ASN A 29 -9.83 -15.07 -38.71
CA ASN A 29 -10.59 -15.95 -39.63
C ASN A 29 -9.81 -17.15 -40.09
N LYS A 30 -8.48 -17.07 -40.22
CA LYS A 30 -7.63 -18.20 -40.61
C LYS A 30 -7.47 -19.25 -39.50
N VAL A 31 -7.65 -18.84 -38.25
CA VAL A 31 -7.36 -19.70 -37.09
C VAL A 31 -8.60 -20.09 -36.27
N LYS A 32 -9.76 -19.47 -36.51
CA LYS A 32 -10.98 -19.66 -35.71
C LYS A 32 -11.50 -21.11 -35.66
N ASP A 33 -11.24 -21.90 -36.68
CA ASP A 33 -11.73 -23.27 -36.79
C ASP A 33 -10.61 -24.31 -36.58
N ILE A 34 -9.43 -23.90 -36.10
CA ILE A 34 -8.32 -24.79 -35.73
C ILE A 34 -8.67 -25.49 -34.42
N ASP A 35 -8.44 -26.81 -34.35
CA ASP A 35 -8.79 -27.67 -33.20
C ASP A 35 -7.65 -27.88 -32.20
N HIS A 36 -6.57 -27.17 -32.35
CA HIS A 36 -5.40 -27.21 -31.46
C HIS A 36 -4.90 -25.81 -31.09
N PRO A 37 -4.08 -25.67 -30.04
CA PRO A 37 -3.57 -24.35 -29.58
C PRO A 37 -2.68 -23.69 -30.64
N ILE A 38 -2.94 -22.40 -30.91
CA ILE A 38 -2.12 -21.56 -31.77
C ILE A 38 -1.90 -20.18 -31.11
N VAL A 39 -0.68 -19.67 -31.27
CA VAL A 39 -0.33 -18.30 -30.84
C VAL A 39 -0.51 -17.35 -32.03
N VAL A 40 -1.45 -16.43 -31.94
CA VAL A 40 -1.59 -15.32 -32.88
C VAL A 40 -0.87 -14.10 -32.26
N HIS A 41 0.34 -13.84 -32.74
CA HIS A 41 1.18 -12.75 -32.27
C HIS A 41 0.87 -11.49 -33.08
N ILE A 42 0.16 -10.54 -32.47
CA ILE A 42 -0.28 -9.30 -33.09
C ILE A 42 0.68 -8.19 -32.66
N HIS A 43 1.46 -7.64 -33.61
CA HIS A 43 2.33 -6.51 -33.36
C HIS A 43 1.58 -5.18 -33.49
N THR A 44 1.57 -4.38 -32.45
CA THR A 44 0.91 -3.08 -32.40
C THR A 44 1.88 -1.97 -32.02
N ILE A 45 1.56 -0.74 -32.43
CA ILE A 45 2.22 0.47 -31.95
C ILE A 45 1.31 1.06 -30.88
N LYS A 46 1.78 1.06 -29.62
CA LYS A 46 1.05 1.67 -28.50
C LYS A 46 0.89 3.17 -28.72
N GLY A 47 -0.34 3.66 -28.57
CA GLY A 47 -0.66 5.07 -28.80
C GLY A 47 -0.83 5.46 -30.28
N LYS A 48 -0.90 4.47 -31.19
CA LYS A 48 -1.03 4.69 -32.65
C LYS A 48 -2.14 5.67 -32.99
N GLY A 49 -1.79 6.69 -33.81
CA GLY A 49 -2.70 7.75 -34.24
C GLY A 49 -2.66 9.01 -33.38
N TYR A 50 -1.84 9.01 -32.31
CA TYR A 50 -1.60 10.21 -31.50
C TYR A 50 -0.10 10.41 -31.29
N ASN A 51 0.51 11.37 -31.96
CA ASN A 51 1.97 11.53 -32.03
C ASN A 51 2.63 11.62 -30.64
N LEU A 52 2.06 12.41 -29.72
CA LEU A 52 2.60 12.53 -28.37
C LEU A 52 2.65 11.18 -27.63
N ALA A 53 1.68 10.30 -27.89
CA ALA A 53 1.66 8.96 -27.28
C ALA A 53 2.63 7.99 -27.97
N GLU A 54 2.80 8.11 -29.29
CA GLU A 54 3.78 7.30 -30.03
C GLU A 54 5.23 7.65 -29.63
N GLU A 55 5.51 8.94 -29.37
CA GLU A 55 6.82 9.44 -28.97
C GLU A 55 7.16 9.13 -27.52
N ASN A 56 6.17 9.17 -26.62
CA ASN A 56 6.38 8.93 -25.17
C ASN A 56 5.40 7.91 -24.61
N LYS A 57 5.59 6.63 -24.96
CA LYS A 57 4.72 5.51 -24.60
C LYS A 57 4.59 5.29 -23.08
N GLU A 58 5.61 5.63 -22.31
CA GLU A 58 5.56 5.51 -20.85
C GLU A 58 4.63 6.57 -20.26
N GLN A 59 4.73 7.81 -20.67
CA GLN A 59 3.86 8.89 -20.19
C GLN A 59 2.39 8.63 -20.53
N TRP A 60 2.13 8.09 -21.74
CA TRP A 60 0.80 7.86 -22.27
C TRP A 60 0.28 6.45 -22.03
N HIS A 61 0.93 5.69 -21.18
CA HIS A 61 0.44 4.35 -20.82
C HIS A 61 -0.93 4.41 -20.14
N TRP A 62 -1.10 5.39 -19.26
CA TRP A 62 -2.35 5.74 -18.59
C TRP A 62 -2.35 7.24 -18.32
N THR A 63 -3.49 7.92 -18.58
CA THR A 63 -3.60 9.36 -18.38
C THR A 63 -4.97 9.73 -17.82
N ASN A 64 -5.01 10.84 -17.05
CA ASN A 64 -6.26 11.54 -16.75
C ASN A 64 -6.79 12.23 -18.03
N PRO A 65 -8.05 12.72 -18.05
CA PRO A 65 -8.56 13.53 -19.14
C PRO A 65 -7.61 14.68 -19.50
N PHE A 66 -7.34 14.84 -20.78
CA PHE A 66 -6.36 15.80 -21.29
C PHE A 66 -6.86 16.52 -22.54
N ASN A 67 -6.29 17.68 -22.83
CA ASN A 67 -6.52 18.42 -24.09
C ASN A 67 -5.77 17.70 -25.23
N LYS A 68 -6.49 17.27 -26.26
CA LYS A 68 -5.94 16.49 -27.37
C LYS A 68 -4.91 17.24 -28.22
N GLU A 69 -5.00 18.58 -28.30
CA GLU A 69 -4.09 19.37 -29.11
C GLU A 69 -2.75 19.60 -28.40
N THR A 70 -2.81 19.85 -27.09
CA THR A 70 -1.63 20.21 -26.30
C THR A 70 -1.04 19.04 -25.50
N GLY A 71 -1.81 17.98 -25.27
CA GLY A 71 -1.45 16.88 -24.36
C GLY A 71 -1.52 17.25 -22.88
N ASN A 72 -1.92 18.46 -22.52
CA ASN A 72 -1.96 18.93 -21.14
C ASN A 72 -3.17 18.35 -20.39
N PRO A 73 -3.04 17.95 -19.12
CA PRO A 73 -4.17 17.53 -18.30
C PRO A 73 -5.24 18.64 -18.22
N ILE A 74 -6.51 18.29 -18.36
CA ILE A 74 -7.64 19.20 -18.16
C ILE A 74 -7.80 19.53 -16.68
N ILE A 75 -7.58 18.52 -15.81
CA ILE A 75 -7.54 18.71 -14.37
C ILE A 75 -6.07 18.86 -14.00
N SER A 76 -5.64 20.06 -13.69
CA SER A 76 -4.34 20.25 -13.06
C SER A 76 -4.41 19.62 -11.68
N SER A 77 -3.71 18.52 -11.48
CA SER A 77 -3.29 18.19 -10.12
C SER A 77 -2.45 19.38 -9.68
N GLY A 78 -2.99 20.20 -8.78
CA GLY A 78 -2.28 21.35 -8.26
C GLY A 78 -0.86 20.96 -7.87
N ASN A 79 0.05 21.92 -7.77
CA ASN A 79 1.44 21.72 -7.33
C ASN A 79 1.55 21.16 -5.89
N ASN A 80 0.57 20.42 -5.44
CA ASN A 80 0.53 19.83 -4.12
C ASN A 80 1.56 18.70 -4.04
N GLU A 81 2.39 18.77 -3.03
CA GLU A 81 3.32 17.72 -2.67
C GLU A 81 2.56 16.38 -2.52
N ASN A 82 3.14 15.30 -2.99
CA ASN A 82 2.56 13.96 -2.85
C ASN A 82 3.64 12.95 -2.46
N TYR A 83 3.22 11.85 -1.85
CA TYR A 83 4.16 10.84 -1.34
C TYR A 83 5.00 10.18 -2.43
N ASN A 84 4.52 10.06 -3.67
CA ASN A 84 5.36 9.54 -4.76
C ASN A 84 6.56 10.46 -5.03
N ASN A 85 6.34 11.78 -5.05
CA ASN A 85 7.42 12.74 -5.26
C ASN A 85 8.36 12.82 -4.04
N ILE A 86 7.83 12.72 -2.82
CA ILE A 86 8.62 12.65 -1.60
C ILE A 86 9.52 11.41 -1.65
N THR A 87 8.94 10.23 -1.95
CA THR A 87 9.65 8.96 -2.01
C THR A 87 10.75 8.96 -3.06
N SER A 88 10.44 9.41 -4.28
CA SER A 88 11.42 9.41 -5.37
C SER A 88 12.60 10.34 -5.10
N LYS A 89 12.35 11.53 -4.56
CA LYS A 89 13.42 12.46 -4.14
C LYS A 89 14.26 11.87 -3.00
N TYR A 90 13.59 11.31 -1.99
CA TYR A 90 14.26 10.67 -0.86
C TYR A 90 15.17 9.53 -1.32
N LEU A 91 14.66 8.62 -2.16
CA LEU A 91 15.43 7.48 -2.66
C LEU A 91 16.60 7.92 -3.54
N LEU A 92 16.42 8.93 -4.40
CA LEU A 92 17.51 9.50 -5.18
C LEU A 92 18.64 10.03 -4.29
N GLU A 93 18.32 10.82 -3.27
CA GLU A 93 19.31 11.33 -2.33
C GLU A 93 19.98 10.19 -1.53
N LYS A 94 19.23 9.14 -1.22
CA LYS A 94 19.75 7.96 -0.51
C LYS A 94 20.75 7.18 -1.38
N THR A 95 20.45 6.98 -2.67
CA THR A 95 21.37 6.30 -3.61
C THR A 95 22.64 7.09 -3.86
N LYS A 96 22.59 8.43 -3.85
CA LYS A 96 23.80 9.27 -3.93
C LYS A 96 24.72 9.08 -2.74
N LYS A 97 24.15 8.96 -1.53
CA LYS A 97 24.90 8.88 -0.27
C LYS A 97 25.42 7.48 0.04
N ASP A 98 24.69 6.43 -0.32
CA ASP A 98 25.06 5.04 -0.04
C ASP A 98 24.93 4.17 -1.29
N LYS A 99 26.07 3.67 -1.80
CA LYS A 99 26.11 2.82 -3.01
C LYS A 99 25.51 1.42 -2.81
N ARG A 100 25.21 1.03 -1.59
CA ARG A 100 24.55 -0.24 -1.26
C ARG A 100 23.02 -0.17 -1.45
N VAL A 101 22.44 1.04 -1.54
CA VAL A 101 21.02 1.22 -1.75
C VAL A 101 20.68 0.90 -3.21
N ILE A 102 19.83 -0.07 -3.41
CA ILE A 102 19.34 -0.51 -4.74
C ILE A 102 17.82 -0.40 -4.76
N VAL A 103 17.29 0.38 -5.68
CA VAL A 103 15.85 0.58 -5.86
C VAL A 103 15.35 -0.36 -6.95
N ILE A 104 14.33 -1.16 -6.63
CA ILE A 104 13.79 -2.19 -7.52
C ILE A 104 12.30 -1.94 -7.74
N THR A 105 11.87 -1.97 -9.01
CA THR A 105 10.45 -1.91 -9.37
C THR A 105 10.07 -3.08 -10.28
N PRO A 106 8.92 -3.72 -10.08
CA PRO A 106 8.36 -4.66 -11.05
C PRO A 106 7.43 -3.93 -12.03
N ALA A 107 8.00 -3.32 -13.08
CA ALA A 107 7.30 -2.58 -14.15
C ALA A 107 6.41 -1.40 -13.67
N MET A 108 6.69 -0.84 -12.48
CA MET A 108 5.85 0.18 -11.84
C MET A 108 6.60 1.49 -11.51
N PRO A 109 7.50 2.00 -12.37
CA PRO A 109 8.31 3.18 -12.03
C PRO A 109 7.47 4.43 -11.81
N ARG A 110 6.38 4.63 -12.57
CA ARG A 110 5.54 5.83 -12.48
C ARG A 110 4.71 5.89 -11.19
N SER A 111 4.14 4.79 -10.77
CA SER A 111 3.38 4.73 -9.51
C SER A 111 4.28 4.93 -8.28
N ALA A 112 5.56 4.65 -8.43
CA ALA A 112 6.60 4.92 -7.45
C ALA A 112 7.13 6.37 -7.50
N GLY A 113 6.67 7.18 -8.45
CA GLY A 113 7.21 8.53 -8.70
C GLY A 113 8.59 8.55 -9.34
N LEU A 114 9.12 7.40 -9.76
CA LEU A 114 10.46 7.24 -10.35
C LEU A 114 10.41 7.59 -11.86
N LYS A 115 10.36 8.88 -12.14
CA LYS A 115 10.43 9.39 -13.52
C LYS A 115 11.73 8.99 -14.20
N LYS A 116 11.77 9.05 -15.54
CA LYS A 116 12.91 8.64 -16.35
C LYS A 116 14.21 9.32 -15.90
N GLU A 117 14.19 10.63 -15.67
CA GLU A 117 15.36 11.42 -15.27
C GLU A 117 15.92 10.95 -13.92
N ILE A 118 15.05 10.64 -12.95
CA ILE A 118 15.44 10.12 -11.64
C ILE A 118 16.10 8.74 -11.77
N ARG A 119 15.56 7.87 -12.60
CA ARG A 119 16.10 6.52 -12.84
C ARG A 119 17.45 6.57 -13.54
N GLU A 120 17.61 7.47 -14.52
CA GLU A 120 18.88 7.72 -15.21
C GLU A 120 19.96 8.22 -14.23
N GLU A 121 19.59 9.11 -13.31
CA GLU A 121 20.49 9.63 -12.28
C GLU A 121 20.86 8.57 -11.24
N MET A 122 19.95 7.68 -10.87
CA MET A 122 20.25 6.51 -10.01
C MET A 122 21.19 5.52 -10.70
N GLY A 123 21.12 5.41 -12.02
CA GLY A 123 21.98 4.56 -12.85
C GLY A 123 21.90 3.08 -12.40
N LYS A 124 23.06 2.46 -12.09
CA LYS A 124 23.15 1.04 -11.67
C LYS A 124 22.47 0.73 -10.34
N GLN A 125 22.04 1.74 -9.57
CA GLN A 125 21.31 1.57 -8.32
C GLN A 125 19.78 1.50 -8.52
N TYR A 126 19.31 1.53 -9.76
CA TYR A 126 17.94 1.27 -10.15
C TYR A 126 17.85 0.01 -11.01
N SER A 127 16.86 -0.81 -10.74
CA SER A 127 16.53 -2.00 -11.54
C SER A 127 15.01 -2.11 -11.74
N ASP A 128 14.60 -2.28 -12.99
CA ASP A 128 13.24 -2.69 -13.34
C ASP A 128 13.28 -4.16 -13.79
N VAL A 129 12.57 -5.02 -13.07
CA VAL A 129 12.58 -6.47 -13.33
C VAL A 129 11.45 -6.91 -14.27
N GLY A 130 10.69 -5.96 -14.82
CA GLY A 130 9.48 -6.25 -15.58
C GLY A 130 8.31 -6.63 -14.66
N ILE A 131 7.22 -7.19 -15.22
CA ILE A 131 6.06 -7.65 -14.44
C ILE A 131 6.43 -8.99 -13.77
N ALA A 132 7.25 -8.90 -12.72
CA ALA A 132 7.82 -10.05 -12.01
C ALA A 132 8.09 -9.68 -10.53
N GLU A 133 7.04 -9.56 -9.73
CA GLU A 133 7.12 -9.22 -8.31
C GLU A 133 7.91 -10.26 -7.53
N GLU A 134 7.79 -11.53 -7.90
CA GLU A 134 8.53 -12.65 -7.34
C GLU A 134 10.05 -12.47 -7.52
N GLN A 135 10.46 -12.08 -8.74
CA GLN A 135 11.86 -11.76 -9.04
C GLN A 135 12.34 -10.53 -8.27
N ALA A 136 11.48 -9.51 -8.12
CA ALA A 136 11.84 -8.31 -7.34
C ALA A 136 12.17 -8.64 -5.89
N ILE A 137 11.35 -9.46 -5.24
CA ILE A 137 11.54 -9.87 -3.84
C ILE A 137 12.72 -10.84 -3.70
N GLY A 138 12.83 -11.87 -4.55
CA GLY A 138 13.96 -12.81 -4.52
C GLY A 138 15.31 -12.11 -4.77
N MET A 139 15.36 -11.18 -5.74
CA MET A 139 16.52 -10.34 -6.00
C MET A 139 16.89 -9.46 -4.79
N ALA A 140 15.88 -8.82 -4.16
CA ALA A 140 16.08 -8.03 -2.97
C ALA A 140 16.66 -8.87 -1.82
N SER A 141 16.15 -10.07 -1.60
CA SER A 141 16.66 -11.01 -0.61
C SER A 141 18.15 -11.30 -0.84
N GLY A 142 18.54 -11.63 -2.08
CA GLY A 142 19.94 -11.88 -2.45
C GLY A 142 20.83 -10.67 -2.26
N ILE A 143 20.36 -9.46 -2.55
CA ILE A 143 21.09 -8.20 -2.33
C ILE A 143 21.29 -7.97 -0.82
N ALA A 144 20.25 -8.13 0.00
CA ALA A 144 20.34 -7.97 1.45
C ALA A 144 21.30 -8.98 2.09
N LYS A 145 21.27 -10.24 1.63
CA LYS A 145 22.20 -11.29 2.08
C LYS A 145 23.67 -10.93 1.84
N ASN A 146 23.94 -10.13 0.82
CA ASN A 146 25.26 -9.60 0.49
C ASN A 146 25.51 -8.18 1.01
N CYS A 147 24.89 -7.80 2.12
CA CYS A 147 25.05 -6.51 2.80
C CYS A 147 24.60 -5.29 1.96
N GLY A 148 23.84 -5.49 0.90
CA GLY A 148 23.16 -4.41 0.19
C GLY A 148 21.90 -3.93 0.94
N LYS A 149 21.35 -2.80 0.51
CA LYS A 149 20.16 -2.18 1.09
C LYS A 149 19.08 -2.06 0.00
N PRO A 150 18.39 -3.15 -0.31
CA PRO A 150 17.37 -3.15 -1.37
C PRO A 150 16.09 -2.46 -0.90
N VAL A 151 15.50 -1.70 -1.81
CA VAL A 151 14.18 -1.07 -1.64
C VAL A 151 13.30 -1.48 -2.80
N VAL A 152 12.29 -2.30 -2.54
CA VAL A 152 11.31 -2.72 -3.55
C VAL A 152 10.07 -1.85 -3.42
N ILE A 153 9.58 -1.28 -4.52
CA ILE A 153 8.41 -0.43 -4.51
C ILE A 153 7.42 -0.82 -5.62
N SER A 154 6.17 -1.07 -5.23
CA SER A 154 5.06 -1.38 -6.14
C SER A 154 3.70 -1.13 -5.48
N ASN A 155 2.61 -1.34 -6.22
CA ASN A 155 1.27 -1.35 -5.64
C ASN A 155 1.09 -2.56 -4.71
N ALA A 156 0.43 -2.33 -3.59
CA ALA A 156 0.21 -3.35 -2.55
C ALA A 156 -0.41 -4.64 -3.11
N THR A 157 -1.46 -4.51 -3.91
CA THR A 157 -2.16 -5.66 -4.52
C THR A 157 -1.26 -6.57 -5.36
N PHE A 158 -0.19 -6.04 -5.99
CA PHE A 158 0.68 -6.84 -6.84
C PHE A 158 1.62 -7.73 -6.03
N PHE A 159 1.96 -7.35 -4.81
CA PHE A 159 2.77 -8.18 -3.92
C PHE A 159 2.10 -9.49 -3.49
N GLN A 160 0.79 -9.67 -3.74
CA GLN A 160 0.14 -10.97 -3.51
C GLN A 160 0.83 -12.11 -4.29
N ARG A 161 1.42 -11.82 -5.46
CA ARG A 161 2.17 -12.78 -6.27
C ARG A 161 3.50 -13.20 -5.64
N ALA A 162 4.06 -12.37 -4.76
CA ALA A 162 5.34 -12.58 -4.13
C ALA A 162 5.21 -12.98 -2.64
N TYR A 163 4.04 -13.50 -2.23
CA TYR A 163 3.83 -13.94 -0.85
C TYR A 163 4.81 -15.06 -0.46
N ASP A 164 5.00 -16.04 -1.34
CA ASP A 164 5.93 -17.15 -1.11
C ASP A 164 7.37 -16.64 -0.97
N GLN A 165 7.85 -15.83 -1.90
CA GLN A 165 9.21 -15.26 -1.84
C GLN A 165 9.40 -14.38 -0.60
N MET A 166 8.37 -13.63 -0.20
CA MET A 166 8.42 -12.84 1.03
C MET A 166 8.52 -13.74 2.27
N SER A 167 7.82 -14.86 2.29
CA SER A 167 7.85 -15.84 3.36
C SER A 167 9.16 -16.66 3.37
N GLN A 168 9.50 -17.31 2.25
CA GLN A 168 10.57 -18.30 2.18
C GLN A 168 11.95 -17.68 1.92
N ASP A 169 12.04 -16.77 0.95
CA ASP A 169 13.34 -16.22 0.59
C ASP A 169 13.77 -15.10 1.54
N VAL A 170 12.82 -14.30 2.04
CA VAL A 170 13.11 -13.11 2.84
C VAL A 170 12.94 -13.38 4.34
N ALA A 171 11.72 -13.68 4.79
CA ALA A 171 11.39 -13.71 6.21
C ALA A 171 12.01 -14.92 6.96
N LEU A 172 12.00 -16.10 6.34
CA LEU A 172 12.64 -17.30 6.91
C LEU A 172 14.14 -17.09 7.12
N ASN A 173 14.80 -16.34 6.21
CA ASN A 173 16.21 -16.02 6.29
C ASN A 173 16.48 -14.71 7.06
N ASP A 174 15.44 -14.04 7.51
CA ASP A 174 15.49 -12.74 8.20
C ASP A 174 16.35 -11.68 7.46
N ASN A 175 16.25 -11.66 6.14
CA ASN A 175 17.00 -10.73 5.30
C ASN A 175 16.37 -9.33 5.36
N PRO A 176 17.11 -8.29 5.78
CA PRO A 176 16.54 -6.95 5.95
C PRO A 176 16.36 -6.25 4.61
N ILE A 177 15.17 -6.40 4.04
CA ILE A 177 14.75 -5.64 2.85
C ILE A 177 13.73 -4.57 3.23
N THR A 178 13.66 -3.50 2.44
CA THR A 178 12.60 -2.49 2.55
C THR A 178 11.61 -2.71 1.42
N VAL A 179 10.32 -2.86 1.75
CA VAL A 179 9.23 -2.92 0.76
C VAL A 179 8.32 -1.72 0.97
N ILE A 180 8.14 -0.90 -0.05
CA ILE A 180 7.20 0.24 -0.03
C ILE A 180 5.95 -0.18 -0.78
N MET A 181 4.82 -0.28 -0.09
CA MET A 181 3.53 -0.61 -0.65
C MET A 181 2.71 0.64 -0.91
N ASN A 182 2.48 0.94 -2.18
CA ASN A 182 1.56 1.97 -2.65
C ASN A 182 0.15 1.37 -2.79
N SER A 183 -0.89 2.21 -2.80
CA SER A 183 -2.29 1.78 -3.05
C SER A 183 -2.83 0.72 -2.05
N SER A 184 -2.40 0.82 -0.80
CA SER A 184 -2.89 -0.02 0.31
C SER A 184 -4.09 0.59 1.05
N SER A 185 -4.63 1.72 0.58
CA SER A 185 -5.65 2.55 1.20
C SER A 185 -6.82 2.79 0.26
N ILE A 186 -8.01 3.05 0.81
CA ILE A 186 -9.20 3.39 0.03
C ILE A 186 -9.16 4.79 -0.59
N TYR A 187 -8.23 5.65 -0.19
CA TYR A 187 -8.26 7.08 -0.55
C TYR A 187 -7.77 7.43 -1.95
N ARG A 188 -7.11 6.53 -2.65
CA ARG A 188 -6.53 6.87 -3.96
C ARG A 188 -6.97 5.99 -5.11
N VAL A 189 -7.22 4.73 -4.86
CA VAL A 189 -7.55 3.74 -5.89
C VAL A 189 -8.94 3.21 -5.61
N THR A 190 -9.84 3.41 -6.58
CA THR A 190 -11.22 2.93 -6.51
C THR A 190 -11.49 1.78 -7.50
N ASP A 191 -10.44 1.12 -7.94
CA ASP A 191 -10.45 -0.02 -8.86
C ASP A 191 -10.12 -1.30 -8.06
N ALA A 192 -11.04 -2.25 -8.07
CA ALA A 192 -10.91 -3.52 -7.34
C ALA A 192 -9.61 -4.28 -7.66
N THR A 193 -9.08 -4.15 -8.87
CA THR A 193 -7.85 -4.86 -9.29
C THR A 193 -6.57 -4.25 -8.72
N HIS A 194 -6.61 -3.00 -8.25
CA HIS A 194 -5.47 -2.25 -7.73
C HIS A 194 -5.60 -1.88 -6.25
N LEU A 195 -6.78 -2.06 -5.65
CA LEU A 195 -7.04 -1.75 -4.25
C LEU A 195 -6.45 -2.82 -3.33
N GLY A 196 -5.37 -2.49 -2.65
CA GLY A 196 -4.59 -3.43 -1.84
C GLY A 196 -4.96 -3.48 -0.36
N ILE A 197 -6.22 -3.26 0.01
CA ILE A 197 -6.67 -3.18 1.42
C ILE A 197 -6.51 -4.48 2.22
N TYR A 198 -6.42 -5.63 1.56
CA TYR A 198 -6.27 -6.94 2.19
C TYR A 198 -4.81 -7.41 2.35
N ILE A 199 -3.86 -6.74 1.69
CA ILE A 199 -2.44 -7.13 1.73
C ILE A 199 -1.84 -6.98 3.13
N LYS A 200 -2.27 -5.97 3.89
CA LYS A 200 -1.83 -5.80 5.29
C LYS A 200 -2.09 -7.07 6.11
N SER A 201 -3.32 -7.57 6.07
CA SER A 201 -3.73 -8.79 6.77
C SER A 201 -2.99 -10.02 6.26
N ALA A 202 -2.82 -10.17 4.94
CA ALA A 202 -2.08 -11.28 4.36
C ALA A 202 -0.61 -11.30 4.81
N PHE A 203 0.08 -10.17 4.75
CA PHE A 203 1.50 -10.11 5.11
C PHE A 203 1.76 -10.11 6.63
N SER A 204 0.79 -9.69 7.45
CA SER A 204 0.90 -9.78 8.92
C SER A 204 0.97 -11.23 9.43
N THR A 205 0.63 -12.21 8.60
CA THR A 205 0.77 -13.63 8.95
C THR A 205 2.18 -14.19 8.74
N ILE A 206 3.07 -13.43 8.09
CA ILE A 206 4.44 -13.88 7.81
C ILE A 206 5.34 -13.52 9.01
N PRO A 207 5.96 -14.50 9.67
CA PRO A 207 6.88 -14.23 10.78
C PRO A 207 8.05 -13.31 10.36
N ASN A 208 8.59 -12.53 11.29
CA ASN A 208 9.70 -11.60 11.09
C ASN A 208 9.41 -10.40 10.18
N VAL A 209 8.29 -10.35 9.47
CA VAL A 209 7.91 -9.20 8.64
C VAL A 209 7.26 -8.14 9.51
N ARG A 210 7.84 -6.93 9.53
CA ARG A 210 7.27 -5.76 10.19
C ARG A 210 6.55 -4.89 9.19
N ILE A 211 5.33 -4.48 9.50
CA ILE A 211 4.53 -3.59 8.65
C ILE A 211 4.34 -2.27 9.37
N LEU A 212 4.96 -1.20 8.84
CA LEU A 212 4.88 0.16 9.37
C LEU A 212 3.84 0.98 8.61
N ALA A 213 3.01 1.69 9.35
CA ALA A 213 1.91 2.51 8.83
C ALA A 213 2.04 3.96 9.33
N PRO A 214 2.78 4.82 8.62
CA PRO A 214 2.99 6.21 9.02
C PRO A 214 1.71 7.04 8.92
N THR A 215 1.56 8.02 9.81
CA THR A 215 0.41 8.90 9.93
C THR A 215 0.66 10.32 9.41
N ASN A 216 1.92 10.69 9.20
CA ASN A 216 2.32 11.97 8.63
C ASN A 216 3.65 11.86 7.85
N LYS A 217 4.07 12.96 7.25
CA LYS A 217 5.27 13.04 6.41
C LYS A 217 6.56 12.78 7.18
N ASP A 218 6.70 13.35 8.37
CA ASP A 218 7.92 13.17 9.19
C ASP A 218 8.07 11.69 9.58
N GLU A 219 6.99 11.06 10.01
CA GLU A 219 6.97 9.63 10.36
C GLU A 219 7.29 8.73 9.16
N TYR A 220 6.73 9.03 7.98
CA TYR A 220 7.04 8.31 6.75
C TYR A 220 8.52 8.32 6.42
N ILE A 221 9.15 9.50 6.47
CA ILE A 221 10.59 9.64 6.19
C ILE A 221 11.43 8.93 7.25
N LYS A 222 11.05 9.02 8.54
CA LYS A 222 11.79 8.35 9.62
C LYS A 222 11.66 6.82 9.56
N MET A 223 10.50 6.31 9.15
CA MET A 223 10.31 4.88 8.90
C MET A 223 11.15 4.40 7.71
N LEU A 224 11.28 5.20 6.64
CA LEU A 224 12.21 4.91 5.54
C LEU A 224 13.67 4.88 6.01
N ASP A 225 14.10 5.89 6.78
CA ASP A 225 15.45 5.93 7.35
C ASP A 225 15.73 4.71 8.23
N PHE A 226 14.78 4.36 9.09
CA PHE A 226 14.91 3.19 9.95
C PHE A 226 15.01 1.89 9.13
N SER A 227 14.08 1.69 8.20
CA SER A 227 14.01 0.47 7.41
C SER A 227 15.27 0.24 6.56
N ILE A 228 15.78 1.29 5.90
CA ILE A 228 16.92 1.18 4.99
C ILE A 228 18.26 1.11 5.75
N ASP A 229 18.38 1.81 6.88
CA ASP A 229 19.67 1.98 7.54
C ASP A 229 19.85 1.14 8.80
N LYS A 230 18.79 0.80 9.50
CA LYS A 230 18.86 0.27 10.86
C LYS A 230 18.13 -1.06 11.06
N SER A 231 17.07 -1.32 10.29
CA SER A 231 16.29 -2.54 10.47
C SER A 231 17.14 -3.78 10.25
N LYS A 232 16.97 -4.76 11.11
CA LYS A 232 17.55 -6.10 10.99
C LYS A 232 16.56 -7.12 10.43
N HIS A 233 15.31 -6.71 10.25
CA HIS A 233 14.19 -7.53 9.79
C HIS A 233 13.60 -6.97 8.51
N PRO A 234 12.97 -7.81 7.68
CA PRO A 234 12.22 -7.33 6.53
C PRO A 234 11.12 -6.36 6.99
N THR A 235 11.10 -5.19 6.36
CA THR A 235 10.20 -4.11 6.75
C THR A 235 9.36 -3.65 5.56
N VAL A 236 8.05 -3.72 5.73
CA VAL A 236 7.07 -3.16 4.80
C VAL A 236 6.65 -1.79 5.30
N ILE A 237 6.61 -0.79 4.42
CA ILE A 237 6.10 0.55 4.72
C ILE A 237 4.88 0.81 3.86
N LEU A 238 3.74 1.06 4.48
CA LEU A 238 2.53 1.46 3.79
C LEU A 238 2.63 2.94 3.45
N MET A 239 2.71 3.27 2.16
CA MET A 239 2.76 4.67 1.72
C MET A 239 1.40 5.33 1.99
N PRO A 240 1.35 6.47 2.72
CA PRO A 240 0.09 7.15 2.97
C PRO A 240 -0.57 7.66 1.68
N MET A 241 -1.89 7.57 1.60
CA MET A 241 -2.65 7.87 0.40
C MET A 241 -3.66 9.01 0.58
N ASN A 242 -3.97 9.40 1.82
CA ASN A 242 -4.93 10.44 2.17
C ASN A 242 -4.30 11.85 2.20
N GLY A 243 -3.55 12.20 1.14
CA GLY A 243 -2.82 13.48 1.08
C GLY A 243 -1.57 13.51 1.95
N VAL A 244 -0.76 14.56 1.78
CA VAL A 244 0.45 14.76 2.59
C VAL A 244 0.07 15.54 3.85
N ILE A 245 0.30 14.92 4.99
CA ILE A 245 0.06 15.51 6.29
C ILE A 245 1.39 15.99 6.86
N ASP A 246 1.51 17.29 7.06
CA ASP A 246 2.65 17.92 7.73
C ASP A 246 2.09 18.76 8.89
N ASP A 247 1.78 18.09 9.99
CA ASP A 247 1.10 18.63 11.17
C ASP A 247 2.04 19.04 12.29
N GLY A 248 3.35 19.02 12.03
CA GLY A 248 4.39 19.39 12.99
C GLY A 248 4.72 18.32 14.03
N ARG A 249 3.96 17.21 14.11
CA ARG A 249 4.31 16.10 15.00
C ARG A 249 5.63 15.48 14.56
N LYS A 250 6.49 15.23 15.54
CA LYS A 250 7.79 14.58 15.29
C LYS A 250 7.71 13.09 15.52
N ALA A 251 8.29 12.36 14.60
CA ALA A 251 8.36 10.91 14.64
C ALA A 251 9.56 10.44 15.47
N ASP A 252 9.47 9.20 15.94
CA ASP A 252 10.60 8.52 16.55
C ASP A 252 11.66 8.13 15.49
N LEU A 253 12.86 7.86 15.95
CA LEU A 253 13.99 7.49 15.08
C LEU A 253 14.24 5.98 15.06
N ASP A 254 13.54 5.24 15.90
CA ASP A 254 13.73 3.81 16.08
C ASP A 254 12.39 3.08 16.15
N TYR A 255 12.29 2.04 15.36
CA TYR A 255 11.13 1.13 15.28
C TYR A 255 11.57 -0.32 15.48
N SER A 256 12.70 -0.53 16.20
CA SER A 256 13.22 -1.88 16.49
C SER A 256 12.34 -2.66 17.47
N GLU A 257 11.64 -1.95 18.34
CA GLU A 257 10.67 -2.53 19.27
C GLU A 257 9.23 -2.19 18.82
N ILE A 258 8.32 -3.14 19.05
CA ILE A 258 6.90 -2.93 18.78
C ILE A 258 6.33 -2.10 19.92
N LYS A 259 6.32 -0.79 19.74
CA LYS A 259 5.79 0.18 20.70
C LYS A 259 4.81 1.11 20.00
N PHE A 260 3.61 1.19 20.57
CA PHE A 260 2.60 2.15 20.14
C PHE A 260 2.89 3.52 20.75
N LYS A 261 2.48 4.59 20.09
CA LYS A 261 2.67 5.94 20.59
C LYS A 261 1.36 6.52 21.11
N VAL A 262 1.34 6.87 22.39
CA VAL A 262 0.22 7.60 22.99
C VAL A 262 0.35 9.09 22.64
N GLU A 263 -0.44 9.55 21.69
CA GLU A 263 -0.43 10.94 21.23
C GLU A 263 -1.29 11.84 22.13
N GLN A 264 -2.34 11.28 22.75
CA GLN A 264 -3.17 11.96 23.73
C GLN A 264 -3.51 11.00 24.87
N LYS A 265 -3.20 11.40 26.10
CA LYS A 265 -3.64 10.65 27.29
C LYS A 265 -5.06 11.06 27.68
N GLY A 266 -5.86 10.09 28.07
CA GLY A 266 -7.23 10.24 28.52
C GLY A 266 -7.68 9.04 29.35
N GLU A 267 -9.00 8.82 29.44
CA GLU A 267 -9.61 7.76 30.23
C GLU A 267 -10.83 7.13 29.55
N LYS A 268 -11.32 6.04 30.09
CA LYS A 268 -12.56 5.33 29.70
C LYS A 268 -12.51 4.66 28.32
N VAL A 269 -12.14 5.40 27.28
CA VAL A 269 -12.06 4.96 25.89
C VAL A 269 -10.66 5.19 25.36
N ALA A 270 -10.03 4.18 24.78
CA ALA A 270 -8.80 4.33 24.02
C ALA A 270 -9.08 4.10 22.53
N ILE A 271 -8.68 5.04 21.70
CA ILE A 271 -8.78 4.99 20.24
C ILE A 271 -7.41 4.62 19.68
N ILE A 272 -7.33 3.51 18.95
CA ILE A 272 -6.13 3.03 18.27
C ILE A 272 -6.38 3.17 16.77
N ALA A 273 -5.77 4.16 16.14
CA ALA A 273 -6.05 4.52 14.76
C ALA A 273 -4.79 4.36 13.88
N LEU A 274 -4.88 3.46 12.89
CA LEU A 274 -3.76 3.02 12.06
C LEU A 274 -3.62 3.85 10.78
N GLY A 275 -2.40 4.33 10.52
CA GLY A 275 -1.99 4.91 9.24
C GLY A 275 -2.91 6.04 8.77
N ASP A 276 -3.48 5.92 7.57
CA ASP A 276 -4.37 6.93 6.97
C ASP A 276 -5.65 7.20 7.79
N PHE A 277 -6.05 6.27 8.68
CA PHE A 277 -7.20 6.47 9.57
C PHE A 277 -6.86 7.20 10.86
N TYR A 278 -5.60 7.53 11.10
CA TYR A 278 -5.21 8.26 12.30
C TYR A 278 -5.94 9.61 12.45
N GLN A 279 -6.04 10.40 11.39
CA GLN A 279 -6.76 11.67 11.41
C GLN A 279 -8.26 11.53 11.68
N ARG A 280 -8.85 10.42 11.22
CA ARG A 280 -10.22 10.07 11.59
C ARG A 280 -10.33 9.81 13.10
N GLY A 281 -9.36 9.11 13.67
CA GLY A 281 -9.24 8.91 15.12
C GLY A 281 -9.14 10.22 15.89
N GLU A 282 -8.35 11.20 15.42
CA GLU A 282 -8.26 12.54 16.02
C GLU A 282 -9.61 13.28 16.02
N LYS A 283 -10.33 13.23 14.89
CA LYS A 283 -11.67 13.84 14.77
C LYS A 283 -12.65 13.20 15.74
N ILE A 284 -12.65 11.87 15.84
CA ILE A 284 -13.52 11.12 16.75
C ILE A 284 -13.15 11.42 18.20
N ALA A 285 -11.87 11.50 18.54
CA ALA A 285 -11.43 11.87 19.89
C ALA A 285 -11.97 13.25 20.33
N LYS A 286 -11.89 14.24 19.44
CA LYS A 286 -12.47 15.58 19.67
C LYS A 286 -13.99 15.56 19.83
N GLN A 287 -14.67 14.74 19.03
CA GLN A 287 -16.13 14.59 19.15
C GLN A 287 -16.54 13.93 20.47
N ILE A 288 -15.82 12.88 20.93
CA ILE A 288 -16.02 12.26 22.24
C ILE A 288 -15.86 13.30 23.36
N GLU A 289 -14.81 14.10 23.33
CA GLU A 289 -14.58 15.15 24.33
C GLU A 289 -15.72 16.17 24.34
N ASN A 290 -16.18 16.60 23.19
CA ASN A 290 -17.28 17.56 23.05
C ASN A 290 -18.64 17.01 23.48
N GLU A 291 -18.97 15.77 23.09
CA GLU A 291 -20.31 15.19 23.28
C GLU A 291 -20.44 14.38 24.57
N LEU A 292 -19.40 13.62 24.94
CA LEU A 292 -19.41 12.72 26.12
C LEU A 292 -18.73 13.31 27.34
N LYS A 293 -18.09 14.49 27.20
CA LYS A 293 -17.50 15.28 28.31
C LYS A 293 -16.38 14.55 29.06
N PHE A 294 -15.63 13.71 28.41
CA PHE A 294 -14.36 13.16 28.90
C PHE A 294 -13.35 13.07 27.74
N LYS A 295 -12.07 13.08 28.08
CA LYS A 295 -10.98 13.01 27.13
C LYS A 295 -10.59 11.55 26.89
N PRO A 296 -10.72 11.02 25.68
CA PRO A 296 -10.26 9.66 25.36
C PRO A 296 -8.75 9.63 25.20
N THR A 297 -8.14 8.46 25.34
CA THR A 297 -6.76 8.22 24.91
C THR A 297 -6.74 8.04 23.39
N LEU A 298 -5.79 8.71 22.70
CA LEU A 298 -5.54 8.51 21.26
C LEU A 298 -4.15 7.93 21.07
N ILE A 299 -4.09 6.84 20.31
CA ILE A 299 -2.89 6.02 20.11
C ILE A 299 -2.63 5.86 18.62
N ASN A 300 -1.39 6.16 18.22
CA ASN A 300 -0.83 5.77 16.92
C ASN A 300 -0.11 4.42 17.08
N PRO A 301 -0.63 3.32 16.54
CA PRO A 301 0.00 2.02 16.70
C PRO A 301 1.30 1.89 15.90
N ARG A 302 1.49 2.65 14.84
CA ARG A 302 2.68 2.64 13.96
C ARG A 302 2.93 1.32 13.24
N PHE A 303 2.56 0.19 13.84
CA PHE A 303 2.69 -1.17 13.32
C PHE A 303 1.31 -1.71 12.94
N ALA A 304 1.21 -2.31 11.75
CA ALA A 304 0.00 -3.00 11.29
C ALA A 304 0.09 -4.53 11.49
N SER A 305 1.28 -5.06 11.72
CA SER A 305 1.53 -6.51 11.85
C SER A 305 1.46 -7.03 13.28
N ASP A 306 1.69 -6.17 14.28
CA ASP A 306 1.97 -6.61 15.65
C ASP A 306 1.31 -5.69 16.68
N ILE A 307 1.14 -6.16 17.92
CA ILE A 307 0.54 -5.43 19.04
C ILE A 307 1.54 -5.10 20.13
N ASP A 308 1.42 -3.92 20.73
CA ASP A 308 2.17 -3.50 21.92
C ASP A 308 1.50 -4.06 23.19
N VAL A 309 1.93 -5.25 23.59
CA VAL A 309 1.37 -5.99 24.75
C VAL A 309 1.47 -5.18 26.05
N ASP A 310 2.57 -4.44 26.26
CA ASP A 310 2.78 -3.68 27.49
C ASP A 310 1.80 -2.50 27.57
N LEU A 311 1.65 -1.74 26.47
CA LEU A 311 0.68 -0.67 26.42
C LEU A 311 -0.75 -1.17 26.59
N LEU A 312 -1.13 -2.23 25.83
CA LEU A 312 -2.48 -2.80 25.93
C LEU A 312 -2.79 -3.30 27.35
N ASN A 313 -1.84 -3.87 28.08
CA ASN A 313 -2.03 -4.22 29.49
C ASN A 313 -2.24 -2.98 30.37
N SER A 314 -1.48 -1.92 30.14
CA SER A 314 -1.61 -0.68 30.94
C SER A 314 -2.96 0.02 30.74
N LEU A 315 -3.58 -0.12 29.57
CA LEU A 315 -4.90 0.46 29.31
C LEU A 315 -6.01 -0.13 30.19
N LYS A 316 -5.85 -1.36 30.70
CA LYS A 316 -6.84 -2.01 31.58
C LYS A 316 -7.11 -1.25 32.88
N GLU A 317 -6.16 -0.44 33.32
CA GLU A 317 -6.27 0.32 34.59
C GLU A 317 -7.35 1.41 34.52
N ASN A 318 -7.41 2.15 33.40
CA ASN A 318 -8.24 3.35 33.31
C ASN A 318 -9.21 3.35 32.11
N HIS A 319 -9.26 2.25 31.33
CA HIS A 319 -10.12 2.15 30.16
C HIS A 319 -11.04 0.93 30.25
N LYS A 320 -12.19 1.01 29.61
CA LYS A 320 -13.19 -0.08 29.49
C LYS A 320 -13.53 -0.42 28.05
N ILE A 321 -13.22 0.49 27.14
CA ILE A 321 -13.55 0.38 25.73
C ILE A 321 -12.31 0.71 24.91
N ILE A 322 -11.99 -0.15 23.96
CA ILE A 322 -11.02 0.07 22.89
C ILE A 322 -11.79 0.29 21.59
N VAL A 323 -11.46 1.32 20.86
CA VAL A 323 -11.93 1.58 19.50
C VAL A 323 -10.74 1.41 18.58
N THR A 324 -10.79 0.50 17.63
CA THR A 324 -9.76 0.40 16.59
C THR A 324 -10.27 0.96 15.27
N LEU A 325 -9.41 1.67 14.57
CA LEU A 325 -9.68 2.23 13.26
C LEU A 325 -8.55 1.82 12.32
N GLU A 326 -8.88 1.05 11.29
CA GLU A 326 -7.87 0.59 10.32
C GLU A 326 -8.34 0.71 8.87
N ASP A 327 -7.49 1.24 8.03
CA ASP A 327 -7.68 1.31 6.59
C ASP A 327 -7.25 -0.02 5.93
N GLY A 328 -8.03 -1.04 6.14
CA GLY A 328 -7.83 -2.40 5.70
C GLY A 328 -9.05 -3.24 6.03
N ILE A 329 -9.10 -4.48 5.54
CA ILE A 329 -10.15 -5.42 5.93
C ILE A 329 -9.97 -5.79 7.40
N LEU A 330 -11.10 -5.93 8.11
CA LEU A 330 -11.10 -6.33 9.53
C LEU A 330 -10.49 -7.72 9.74
N VAL A 331 -10.82 -8.66 8.84
CA VAL A 331 -10.35 -10.05 8.94
C VAL A 331 -8.82 -10.13 8.86
N GLY A 332 -8.20 -10.66 9.91
CA GLY A 332 -6.74 -10.73 10.05
C GLY A 332 -6.06 -9.37 10.27
N GLY A 333 -6.83 -8.31 10.52
CA GLY A 333 -6.33 -6.96 10.76
C GLY A 333 -5.83 -6.74 12.19
N LEU A 334 -5.32 -5.53 12.45
CA LEU A 334 -4.84 -5.11 13.77
C LEU A 334 -5.96 -5.13 14.83
N GLY A 335 -7.18 -4.73 14.44
CA GLY A 335 -8.35 -4.73 15.32
C GLY A 335 -8.70 -6.13 15.83
N GLU A 336 -8.65 -7.15 14.99
CA GLU A 336 -8.87 -8.55 15.42
C GLU A 336 -7.78 -9.05 16.35
N GLN A 337 -6.51 -8.70 16.13
CA GLN A 337 -5.41 -9.06 17.04
C GLN A 337 -5.62 -8.43 18.43
N ILE A 338 -6.03 -7.16 18.48
CA ILE A 338 -6.33 -6.45 19.74
C ILE A 338 -7.56 -7.07 20.41
N ALA A 339 -8.62 -7.39 19.67
CA ALA A 339 -9.80 -8.05 20.23
C ALA A 339 -9.45 -9.45 20.79
N SER A 340 -8.62 -10.21 20.09
CA SER A 340 -8.14 -11.51 20.57
C SER A 340 -7.29 -11.37 21.87
N PHE A 341 -6.46 -10.34 21.95
CA PHE A 341 -5.68 -10.04 23.14
C PHE A 341 -6.57 -9.81 24.37
N TYR A 342 -7.66 -9.04 24.21
CA TYR A 342 -8.61 -8.76 25.30
C TYR A 342 -9.71 -9.81 25.48
N GLY A 343 -9.72 -10.89 24.70
CA GLY A 343 -10.80 -11.88 24.70
C GLY A 343 -11.08 -12.58 26.03
N LYS A 344 -10.14 -12.52 27.00
CA LYS A 344 -10.31 -13.03 28.38
C LYS A 344 -10.56 -11.93 29.41
N ASP A 345 -10.59 -10.67 28.98
CA ASP A 345 -10.72 -9.52 29.86
C ASP A 345 -12.14 -8.90 29.77
N ASN A 346 -12.49 -8.07 30.73
CA ASN A 346 -13.74 -7.27 30.70
C ASN A 346 -13.63 -6.01 29.83
N MET A 347 -12.70 -5.98 28.89
CA MET A 347 -12.50 -4.90 27.95
C MET A 347 -13.42 -5.09 26.74
N LYS A 348 -14.16 -4.06 26.35
CA LYS A 348 -14.92 -4.07 25.10
C LYS A 348 -14.07 -3.54 23.96
N VAL A 349 -14.01 -4.28 22.85
CA VAL A 349 -13.28 -3.85 21.66
C VAL A 349 -14.27 -3.62 20.54
N LEU A 350 -14.28 -2.42 19.98
CA LEU A 350 -15.09 -2.01 18.84
C LEU A 350 -14.16 -1.80 17.64
N ASN A 351 -14.24 -2.70 16.68
CA ASN A 351 -13.36 -2.68 15.51
C ASN A 351 -14.07 -2.01 14.32
N TYR A 352 -13.44 -0.99 13.76
CA TYR A 352 -13.89 -0.29 12.57
C TYR A 352 -12.84 -0.40 11.47
N GLY A 353 -13.22 -0.99 10.37
CA GLY A 353 -12.41 -1.22 9.19
C GLY A 353 -13.29 -1.73 8.05
N LEU A 354 -12.66 -2.13 6.95
CA LEU A 354 -13.37 -2.52 5.75
C LEU A 354 -13.88 -3.97 5.85
N GLU A 355 -14.99 -4.25 5.19
CA GLU A 355 -15.49 -5.60 5.04
C GLU A 355 -14.61 -6.40 4.06
N LYS A 356 -14.65 -7.73 4.16
CA LYS A 356 -13.97 -8.65 3.24
C LYS A 356 -14.72 -8.74 1.92
N THR A 357 -14.66 -7.68 1.12
CA THR A 357 -15.29 -7.60 -0.19
C THR A 357 -14.44 -6.83 -1.18
N PHE A 358 -14.72 -6.94 -2.48
CA PHE A 358 -14.10 -6.13 -3.51
C PHE A 358 -14.89 -4.84 -3.69
N TYR A 359 -14.26 -3.70 -3.39
CA TYR A 359 -14.84 -2.38 -3.60
C TYR A 359 -14.42 -1.84 -4.98
N GLU A 360 -15.36 -1.18 -5.65
CA GLU A 360 -15.12 -0.58 -6.96
C GLU A 360 -15.96 0.69 -7.15
N LYS A 361 -15.37 1.72 -7.76
CA LYS A 361 -16.05 2.97 -8.15
C LYS A 361 -16.82 3.63 -6.99
N TYR A 362 -16.14 3.89 -5.90
CA TYR A 362 -16.71 4.52 -4.71
C TYR A 362 -16.06 5.88 -4.43
N GLU A 363 -16.78 6.72 -3.70
CA GLU A 363 -16.21 7.88 -3.03
C GLU A 363 -15.83 7.48 -1.59
N PRO A 364 -14.58 7.72 -1.14
CA PRO A 364 -14.11 7.18 0.15
C PRO A 364 -14.98 7.54 1.35
N GLU A 365 -15.38 8.81 1.49
CA GLU A 365 -16.18 9.23 2.66
C GLU A 365 -17.61 8.67 2.63
N GLU A 366 -18.21 8.51 1.46
CA GLU A 366 -19.54 7.88 1.30
C GLU A 366 -19.47 6.39 1.64
N LEU A 367 -18.42 5.70 1.20
CA LEU A 367 -18.19 4.30 1.55
C LEU A 367 -18.05 4.13 3.07
N LEU A 368 -17.22 4.95 3.71
CA LEU A 368 -17.00 4.89 5.16
C LEU A 368 -18.28 5.19 5.96
N ASP A 369 -19.10 6.13 5.49
CA ASP A 369 -20.39 6.40 6.12
C ASP A 369 -21.36 5.22 5.98
N THR A 370 -21.39 4.58 4.81
CA THR A 370 -22.20 3.36 4.56
C THR A 370 -21.77 2.22 5.49
N LEU A 371 -20.48 2.03 5.69
CA LEU A 371 -19.91 1.00 6.56
C LEU A 371 -20.00 1.33 8.07
N GLY A 372 -20.57 2.48 8.44
CA GLY A 372 -20.67 2.87 9.84
C GLY A 372 -19.39 3.42 10.46
N ILE A 373 -18.40 3.74 9.65
CA ILE A 373 -17.08 4.25 10.09
C ILE A 373 -17.07 5.78 10.16
N SER A 374 -18.22 6.41 10.22
CA SER A 374 -18.33 7.85 10.46
C SER A 374 -18.28 8.19 11.94
N GLY A 375 -17.75 9.35 12.28
CA GLY A 375 -17.67 9.79 13.67
C GLY A 375 -19.03 9.78 14.38
N LYS A 376 -20.09 10.17 13.68
CA LYS A 376 -21.48 10.17 14.23
C LYS A 376 -21.93 8.77 14.65
N LYS A 377 -21.77 7.78 13.79
CA LYS A 377 -22.19 6.39 14.08
C LYS A 377 -21.35 5.77 15.19
N ILE A 378 -20.03 6.00 15.17
CA ILE A 378 -19.13 5.49 16.21
C ILE A 378 -19.50 6.08 17.59
N ILE A 379 -19.81 7.37 17.67
CA ILE A 379 -20.22 8.00 18.93
C ILE A 379 -21.58 7.51 19.40
N GLU A 380 -22.53 7.29 18.49
CA GLU A 380 -23.82 6.72 18.84
C GLU A 380 -23.66 5.31 19.44
N GLU A 381 -22.83 4.48 18.82
CA GLU A 381 -22.51 3.15 19.32
C GLU A 381 -21.81 3.20 20.68
N LEU A 382 -20.82 4.08 20.84
CA LEU A 382 -20.15 4.31 22.13
C LEU A 382 -21.13 4.73 23.23
N LYS A 383 -22.08 5.63 22.95
CA LYS A 383 -23.14 6.01 23.89
C LYS A 383 -23.96 4.80 24.33
N ASN A 384 -24.35 3.96 23.41
CA ASN A 384 -25.11 2.74 23.70
C ASN A 384 -24.32 1.78 24.59
N VAL A 385 -23.06 1.56 24.26
CA VAL A 385 -22.14 0.69 25.04
C VAL A 385 -21.92 1.24 26.46
N ILE A 386 -21.68 2.55 26.61
CA ILE A 386 -21.45 3.20 27.91
C ILE A 386 -22.73 3.16 28.77
N MET A 387 -23.92 3.34 28.17
CA MET A 387 -25.21 3.30 28.89
C MET A 387 -25.71 1.88 29.19
N GLY A 388 -24.95 0.85 28.81
CA GLY A 388 -25.34 -0.55 29.06
C GLY A 388 -26.55 -1.02 28.24
N LYS A 389 -26.94 -0.29 27.20
CA LYS A 389 -28.02 -0.73 26.29
C LYS A 389 -27.54 -1.95 25.51
N ARG A 390 -28.29 -3.06 25.57
CA ARG A 390 -27.99 -4.26 24.81
C ARG A 390 -28.13 -3.99 23.31
N TRP A 391 -27.25 -4.62 22.54
CA TRP A 391 -27.34 -4.70 21.10
C TRP A 391 -28.66 -5.40 20.72
N ASN A 392 -29.45 -4.79 19.85
CA ASN A 392 -30.53 -5.47 19.15
C ASN A 392 -30.00 -5.99 17.80
#